data_2c2557bd9d6f99ff97cc132fbfb7e232
#
_entry.id   2c2557bd9d6f99ff97cc132fbfb7e232
#
_cell.length_a   1.000
_cell.length_b   1.000
_cell.length_c   1.000
_cell.angle_alpha   90.00
_cell.angle_beta   90.00
_cell.angle_gamma   90.00
#
_symmetry.space_group_name_H-M   'P 1'
#
loop_
_entity.id
_entity.type
_entity.pdbx_description
1 polymer ?
#
loop_
_entity_poly.entity_id
_entity_poly.type
_entity_poly.pdbx_seq_one_letter_code
_entity_poly.pdbx_strand_id
1 'polypeptide(L)'
;MLQSLPLIEQDIPVLTPIMAAAFDDDSKIHTGVEHDGPRGYDDGSLLLRQLADPALTCRKILLDGSVIGAWTVRQQAAQCTLELFFLDPSLHNQGLGQRVWQQIEEAFPQAEEWLLETPDYSTRNHHFYTKKCGFFFVKAIGHPNGGRSFLFRKLRCPQSLSIERMMQMQTALWEKHRDSWSPMEPEYGKNFILWMMEEVGEVIAIIKKKGSEDIMQDPAVRSHFVEELSDVLMYYFDTLLRYGVTPQEISEAYCAKHSRNMGRDYEKEYRKLH
;
A
#
# COMPACT_ATOMS: atom_id res chain seq x y z
N MET A 1 22.70 0.64 -15.03
CA MET A 1 21.77 1.65 -14.48
C MET A 1 20.36 1.29 -14.88
N LEU A 2 19.40 1.30 -13.94
CA LEU A 2 17.98 1.03 -14.23
C LEU A 2 17.29 2.31 -14.69
N GLN A 3 16.59 2.27 -15.84
CA GLN A 3 15.92 3.42 -16.46
C GLN A 3 14.55 3.03 -16.99
N SER A 4 13.64 3.99 -17.02
CA SER A 4 12.28 3.87 -17.57
C SER A 4 12.08 4.93 -18.64
N LEU A 5 11.97 4.52 -19.91
CA LEU A 5 11.82 5.41 -21.07
C LEU A 5 10.46 5.23 -21.74
N PRO A 6 9.94 6.23 -22.49
CA PRO A 6 8.72 6.06 -23.26
C PRO A 6 8.82 4.83 -24.17
N LEU A 7 7.76 4.01 -24.16
CA LEU A 7 7.61 2.88 -25.08
C LEU A 7 7.11 3.42 -26.42
N ILE A 8 7.73 2.97 -27.52
CA ILE A 8 7.35 3.32 -28.88
C ILE A 8 7.11 2.04 -29.70
N GLU A 9 6.45 2.13 -30.84
CA GLU A 9 6.08 0.97 -31.65
C GLU A 9 7.29 0.11 -32.07
N GLN A 10 8.43 0.74 -32.32
CA GLN A 10 9.67 0.05 -32.68
C GLN A 10 10.25 -0.83 -31.55
N ASP A 11 9.81 -0.67 -30.33
CA ASP A 11 10.23 -1.49 -29.18
C ASP A 11 9.45 -2.82 -29.09
N ILE A 12 8.29 -2.91 -29.71
CA ILE A 12 7.38 -4.06 -29.60
C ILE A 12 8.03 -5.37 -30.02
N PRO A 13 8.77 -5.45 -31.15
CA PRO A 13 9.42 -6.71 -31.52
C PRO A 13 10.42 -7.24 -30.48
N VAL A 14 11.08 -6.37 -29.72
CA VAL A 14 12.02 -6.75 -28.66
C VAL A 14 11.26 -7.10 -27.36
N LEU A 15 10.20 -6.39 -27.04
CA LEU A 15 9.42 -6.58 -25.83
C LEU A 15 8.50 -7.79 -25.86
N THR A 16 7.98 -8.16 -27.04
CA THR A 16 7.06 -9.29 -27.21
C THR A 16 7.62 -10.61 -26.67
N PRO A 17 8.82 -11.07 -27.05
CA PRO A 17 9.37 -12.31 -26.52
C PRO A 17 9.64 -12.24 -24.98
N ILE A 18 10.00 -11.09 -24.47
CA ILE A 18 10.21 -10.89 -23.01
C ILE A 18 8.86 -11.00 -22.29
N MET A 19 7.82 -10.38 -22.83
CA MET A 19 6.47 -10.44 -22.29
C MET A 19 5.93 -11.87 -22.31
N ALA A 20 6.05 -12.56 -23.44
CA ALA A 20 5.64 -13.96 -23.57
C ALA A 20 6.34 -14.84 -22.54
N ALA A 21 7.67 -14.74 -22.44
CA ALA A 21 8.44 -15.50 -21.47
C ALA A 21 8.01 -15.23 -20.01
N ALA A 22 7.66 -13.97 -19.66
CA ALA A 22 7.24 -13.61 -18.32
C ALA A 22 5.87 -14.20 -17.95
N PHE A 23 4.89 -14.20 -18.87
CA PHE A 23 3.57 -14.79 -18.64
C PHE A 23 3.63 -16.32 -18.65
N ASP A 24 4.36 -16.91 -19.58
CA ASP A 24 4.56 -18.36 -19.66
C ASP A 24 5.26 -18.91 -18.40
N ASP A 25 6.27 -18.22 -17.89
CA ASP A 25 6.95 -18.60 -16.64
C ASP A 25 5.99 -18.58 -15.43
N ASP A 26 5.14 -17.56 -15.33
CA ASP A 26 4.15 -17.47 -14.25
C ASP A 26 3.09 -18.57 -14.36
N SER A 27 2.54 -18.80 -15.55
CA SER A 27 1.57 -19.85 -15.81
C SER A 27 2.15 -21.24 -15.53
N LYS A 28 3.32 -21.53 -16.07
CA LYS A 28 4.00 -22.83 -15.91
C LYS A 28 4.25 -23.16 -14.43
N ILE A 29 4.72 -22.20 -13.65
CA ILE A 29 5.01 -22.39 -12.22
C ILE A 29 3.74 -22.70 -11.42
N HIS A 30 2.63 -22.02 -11.72
CA HIS A 30 1.46 -22.05 -10.85
C HIS A 30 0.35 -23.01 -11.34
N THR A 31 0.27 -23.27 -12.66
CA THR A 31 -0.79 -24.10 -13.25
C THR A 31 -0.26 -25.31 -14.01
N GLY A 32 1.04 -25.33 -14.32
CA GLY A 32 1.65 -26.37 -15.18
C GLY A 32 1.38 -26.15 -16.67
N VAL A 33 0.66 -25.10 -17.07
CA VAL A 33 0.39 -24.73 -18.48
C VAL A 33 1.60 -23.98 -19.03
N GLU A 34 2.16 -24.45 -20.15
CA GLU A 34 3.40 -23.90 -20.70
C GLU A 34 3.21 -22.51 -21.35
N HIS A 35 2.04 -22.26 -21.93
CA HIS A 35 1.72 -21.00 -22.63
C HIS A 35 0.34 -20.51 -22.21
N ASP A 36 0.29 -19.47 -21.42
CA ASP A 36 -0.94 -18.79 -21.02
C ASP A 36 -0.66 -17.32 -20.65
N GLY A 37 -1.56 -16.45 -21.06
CA GLY A 37 -1.48 -15.03 -20.81
C GLY A 37 -2.65 -14.25 -21.35
N PRO A 38 -2.71 -12.94 -21.16
CA PRO A 38 -3.76 -12.10 -21.71
C PRO A 38 -3.67 -12.08 -23.26
N ARG A 39 -4.83 -11.99 -23.90
CA ARG A 39 -4.91 -12.01 -25.38
C ARG A 39 -3.89 -11.07 -26.03
N GLY A 40 -3.01 -11.63 -26.86
CA GLY A 40 -2.00 -10.92 -27.63
C GLY A 40 -0.71 -10.61 -26.88
N TYR A 41 -0.45 -11.36 -25.80
CA TYR A 41 0.79 -11.24 -25.02
C TYR A 41 2.01 -11.81 -25.76
N ASP A 42 1.78 -12.76 -26.67
CA ASP A 42 2.79 -13.52 -27.40
C ASP A 42 3.02 -13.02 -28.85
N ASP A 43 2.09 -12.22 -29.40
CA ASP A 43 2.17 -11.70 -30.76
C ASP A 43 2.39 -10.16 -30.83
N GLY A 44 2.50 -9.51 -29.67
CA GLY A 44 2.72 -8.06 -29.52
C GLY A 44 1.46 -7.20 -29.68
N SER A 45 0.30 -7.78 -30.04
CA SER A 45 -0.93 -7.02 -30.23
C SER A 45 -1.46 -6.43 -28.93
N LEU A 46 -1.12 -7.01 -27.75
CA LEU A 46 -1.42 -6.42 -26.45
C LEU A 46 -0.70 -5.07 -26.27
N LEU A 47 0.60 -5.03 -26.53
CA LEU A 47 1.40 -3.80 -26.41
C LEU A 47 0.94 -2.74 -27.42
N LEU A 48 0.62 -3.14 -28.65
CA LEU A 48 0.05 -2.22 -29.66
C LEU A 48 -1.26 -1.59 -29.20
N ARG A 49 -2.18 -2.40 -28.66
CA ARG A 49 -3.46 -1.87 -28.12
C ARG A 49 -3.25 -0.91 -26.99
N GLN A 50 -2.33 -1.21 -26.06
CA GLN A 50 -2.04 -0.33 -24.93
C GLN A 50 -1.35 0.95 -25.38
N LEU A 51 -0.41 0.88 -26.33
CA LEU A 51 0.26 2.05 -26.88
C LEU A 51 -0.70 2.98 -27.64
N ALA A 52 -1.73 2.41 -28.28
CA ALA A 52 -2.77 3.18 -29.00
C ALA A 52 -3.79 3.85 -28.06
N ASP A 53 -3.84 3.49 -26.77
CA ASP A 53 -4.74 4.11 -25.79
C ASP A 53 -4.10 5.37 -25.19
N PRO A 54 -4.60 6.58 -25.52
CA PRO A 54 -4.02 7.84 -25.03
C PRO A 54 -4.18 8.03 -23.50
N ALA A 55 -5.02 7.23 -22.83
CA ALA A 55 -5.18 7.26 -21.38
C ALA A 55 -4.11 6.45 -20.64
N LEU A 56 -3.26 5.72 -21.38
CA LEU A 56 -2.18 4.93 -20.79
C LEU A 56 -0.82 5.61 -20.92
N THR A 57 -0.09 5.61 -19.84
CA THR A 57 1.36 5.88 -19.85
C THR A 57 2.08 4.55 -20.05
N CYS A 58 2.73 4.38 -21.20
CA CYS A 58 3.46 3.16 -21.56
C CYS A 58 4.97 3.42 -21.50
N ARG A 59 5.71 2.60 -20.76
CA ARG A 59 7.16 2.74 -20.61
C ARG A 59 7.89 1.41 -20.78
N LYS A 60 9.02 1.42 -21.47
CA LYS A 60 9.99 0.31 -21.49
C LYS A 60 10.99 0.47 -20.36
N ILE A 61 11.51 -0.64 -19.88
CA ILE A 61 12.47 -0.72 -18.79
C ILE A 61 13.82 -1.15 -19.37
N LEU A 62 14.87 -0.40 -19.04
CA LEU A 62 16.23 -0.71 -19.44
C LEU A 62 17.09 -0.97 -18.20
N LEU A 63 17.96 -1.99 -18.31
CA LEU A 63 19.04 -2.25 -17.37
C LEU A 63 20.36 -2.19 -18.17
N ASP A 64 21.22 -1.23 -17.82
CA ASP A 64 22.51 -1.02 -18.47
C ASP A 64 22.44 -0.92 -20.01
N GLY A 65 21.36 -0.29 -20.50
CA GLY A 65 21.08 -0.08 -21.92
C GLY A 65 20.31 -1.20 -22.61
N SER A 66 20.15 -2.37 -21.99
CA SER A 66 19.38 -3.48 -22.52
C SER A 66 17.91 -3.40 -22.09
N VAL A 67 16.98 -3.63 -23.01
CA VAL A 67 15.54 -3.69 -22.71
C VAL A 67 15.25 -4.98 -21.95
N ILE A 68 14.64 -4.84 -20.75
CA ILE A 68 14.35 -5.97 -19.86
C ILE A 68 12.86 -6.12 -19.50
N GLY A 69 11.99 -5.25 -19.98
CA GLY A 69 10.56 -5.31 -19.68
C GLY A 69 9.83 -4.01 -19.98
N ALA A 70 8.59 -3.95 -19.56
CA ALA A 70 7.76 -2.75 -19.70
C ALA A 70 6.71 -2.68 -18.58
N TRP A 71 6.12 -1.47 -18.46
CA TRP A 71 4.95 -1.24 -17.65
C TRP A 71 3.99 -0.25 -18.30
N THR A 72 2.71 -0.38 -17.97
CA THR A 72 1.68 0.56 -18.39
C THR A 72 0.77 0.92 -17.23
N VAL A 73 0.44 2.19 -17.13
CA VAL A 73 -0.37 2.75 -16.05
C VAL A 73 -1.46 3.63 -16.63
N ARG A 74 -2.68 3.42 -16.18
CA ARG A 74 -3.82 4.31 -16.41
C ARG A 74 -3.97 5.25 -15.22
N GLN A 75 -4.00 6.54 -15.48
CA GLN A 75 -4.28 7.53 -14.43
C GLN A 75 -5.67 8.14 -14.64
N GLN A 76 -6.46 8.13 -13.57
CA GLN A 76 -7.77 8.77 -13.51
C GLN A 76 -7.83 9.63 -12.23
N ALA A 77 -7.67 10.94 -12.36
CA ALA A 77 -7.53 11.86 -11.24
C ALA A 77 -6.40 11.43 -10.28
N ALA A 78 -6.72 11.17 -9.02
CA ALA A 78 -5.78 10.72 -8.00
C ALA A 78 -5.63 9.17 -7.92
N GLN A 79 -6.34 8.42 -8.76
CA GLN A 79 -6.24 6.96 -8.83
C GLN A 79 -5.39 6.53 -10.02
N CYS A 80 -4.46 5.60 -9.79
CA CYS A 80 -3.67 4.95 -10.82
C CYS A 80 -3.96 3.44 -10.84
N THR A 81 -4.08 2.87 -12.04
CA THR A 81 -4.18 1.41 -12.24
C THR A 81 -2.94 0.92 -12.97
N LEU A 82 -2.22 -0.02 -12.38
CA LEU A 82 -1.16 -0.75 -13.06
C LEU A 82 -1.79 -1.79 -13.97
N GLU A 83 -1.85 -1.49 -15.29
CA GLU A 83 -2.52 -2.33 -16.29
C GLU A 83 -1.62 -3.46 -16.79
N LEU A 84 -0.30 -3.23 -16.84
CA LEU A 84 0.69 -4.20 -17.26
C LEU A 84 2.02 -3.93 -16.57
N PHE A 85 2.67 -4.98 -16.12
CA PHE A 85 4.05 -4.93 -15.62
C PHE A 85 4.70 -6.30 -15.80
N PHE A 86 5.78 -6.34 -16.54
CA PHE A 86 6.58 -7.56 -16.73
C PHE A 86 8.07 -7.23 -16.83
N LEU A 87 8.87 -8.17 -16.41
CA LEU A 87 10.32 -8.18 -16.53
C LEU A 87 10.78 -9.51 -17.10
N ASP A 88 11.94 -9.52 -17.72
CA ASP A 88 12.61 -10.74 -18.16
C ASP A 88 12.74 -11.70 -16.96
N PRO A 89 12.14 -12.91 -17.03
CA PRO A 89 12.16 -13.87 -15.93
C PRO A 89 13.58 -14.33 -15.56
N SER A 90 14.55 -14.25 -16.45
CA SER A 90 15.96 -14.56 -16.16
C SER A 90 16.58 -13.63 -15.12
N LEU A 91 15.95 -12.48 -14.87
CA LEU A 91 16.39 -11.45 -13.91
C LEU A 91 15.63 -11.49 -12.58
N HIS A 92 14.89 -12.57 -12.31
CA HIS A 92 14.15 -12.71 -11.05
C HIS A 92 15.10 -12.74 -9.82
N ASN A 93 14.53 -12.43 -8.66
CA ASN A 93 15.21 -12.45 -7.35
C ASN A 93 16.41 -11.47 -7.19
N GLN A 94 16.55 -10.49 -8.08
CA GLN A 94 17.58 -9.44 -8.01
C GLN A 94 17.05 -8.11 -7.44
N GLY A 95 15.84 -8.10 -6.91
CA GLY A 95 15.20 -6.87 -6.37
C GLY A 95 14.79 -5.86 -7.43
N LEU A 96 14.92 -6.17 -8.72
CA LEU A 96 14.63 -5.24 -9.83
C LEU A 96 13.15 -4.85 -9.87
N GLY A 97 12.24 -5.80 -9.65
CA GLY A 97 10.80 -5.53 -9.65
C GLY A 97 10.42 -4.45 -8.64
N GLN A 98 10.95 -4.53 -7.41
CA GLN A 98 10.69 -3.53 -6.37
C GLN A 98 11.27 -2.16 -6.73
N ARG A 99 12.48 -2.11 -7.30
CA ARG A 99 13.11 -0.86 -7.75
C ARG A 99 12.34 -0.22 -8.91
N VAL A 100 11.82 -1.02 -9.85
CA VAL A 100 10.95 -0.52 -10.93
C VAL A 100 9.64 0.00 -10.34
N TRP A 101 9.03 -0.73 -9.40
CA TRP A 101 7.81 -0.27 -8.75
C TRP A 101 8.00 1.10 -8.07
N GLN A 102 9.11 1.32 -7.38
CA GLN A 102 9.44 2.63 -6.80
C GLN A 102 9.51 3.74 -7.86
N GLN A 103 10.17 3.47 -9.01
CA GLN A 103 10.20 4.43 -10.13
C GLN A 103 8.81 4.71 -10.72
N ILE A 104 7.93 3.68 -10.76
CA ILE A 104 6.53 3.88 -11.18
C ILE A 104 5.81 4.81 -10.20
N GLU A 105 5.92 4.58 -8.90
CA GLU A 105 5.29 5.46 -7.89
C GLU A 105 5.82 6.90 -7.95
N GLU A 106 7.12 7.08 -8.18
CA GLU A 106 7.75 8.39 -8.33
C GLU A 106 7.29 9.13 -9.59
N ALA A 107 6.96 8.39 -10.66
CA ALA A 107 6.45 8.97 -11.91
C ALA A 107 5.01 9.53 -11.78
N PHE A 108 4.26 9.10 -10.75
CA PHE A 108 2.89 9.55 -10.48
C PHE A 108 2.76 10.17 -9.08
N PRO A 109 3.37 11.33 -8.81
CA PRO A 109 3.41 11.92 -7.47
C PRO A 109 2.03 12.32 -6.94
N GLN A 110 1.05 12.49 -7.82
CA GLN A 110 -0.34 12.85 -7.47
C GLN A 110 -1.24 11.63 -7.20
N ALA A 111 -0.72 10.39 -7.39
CA ALA A 111 -1.50 9.21 -7.11
C ALA A 111 -1.69 9.04 -5.59
N GLU A 112 -2.95 9.03 -5.15
CA GLU A 112 -3.34 8.73 -3.77
C GLU A 112 -3.71 7.26 -3.61
N GLU A 113 -4.08 6.62 -4.71
CA GLU A 113 -4.53 5.24 -4.74
C GLU A 113 -3.97 4.52 -5.97
N TRP A 114 -3.53 3.28 -5.75
CA TRP A 114 -3.11 2.36 -6.79
C TRP A 114 -3.98 1.11 -6.79
N LEU A 115 -4.38 0.69 -7.96
CA LEU A 115 -5.07 -0.57 -8.20
C LEU A 115 -4.24 -1.45 -9.15
N LEU A 116 -4.36 -2.75 -8.97
CA LEU A 116 -3.88 -3.73 -9.94
C LEU A 116 -4.72 -5.02 -9.85
N GLU A 117 -4.71 -5.77 -10.94
CA GLU A 117 -5.38 -7.06 -11.03
C GLU A 117 -4.39 -8.12 -11.49
N THR A 118 -4.39 -9.29 -10.83
CA THR A 118 -3.57 -10.44 -11.23
C THR A 118 -4.41 -11.72 -11.23
N PRO A 119 -4.06 -12.75 -12.01
CA PRO A 119 -4.72 -14.04 -11.92
C PRO A 119 -4.70 -14.60 -10.50
N ASP A 120 -5.78 -15.30 -10.10
CA ASP A 120 -5.92 -15.86 -8.75
C ASP A 120 -4.91 -16.98 -8.44
N TYR A 121 -4.34 -17.59 -9.46
CA TYR A 121 -3.28 -18.60 -9.31
C TYR A 121 -1.89 -18.02 -9.11
N SER A 122 -1.64 -16.77 -9.48
CA SER A 122 -0.30 -16.14 -9.52
C SER A 122 0.20 -15.76 -8.10
N THR A 123 0.46 -16.77 -7.26
CA THR A 123 0.84 -16.57 -5.85
C THR A 123 2.15 -15.81 -5.69
N ARG A 124 3.10 -15.96 -6.65
CA ARG A 124 4.35 -15.19 -6.68
C ARG A 124 4.09 -13.69 -6.83
N ASN A 125 3.21 -13.30 -7.75
CA ASN A 125 2.82 -11.91 -7.94
C ASN A 125 2.04 -11.36 -6.73
N HIS A 126 1.16 -12.18 -6.13
CA HIS A 126 0.47 -11.79 -4.89
C HIS A 126 1.47 -11.49 -3.77
N HIS A 127 2.46 -12.36 -3.57
CA HIS A 127 3.53 -12.12 -2.59
C HIS A 127 4.34 -10.85 -2.91
N PHE A 128 4.71 -10.67 -4.18
CA PHE A 128 5.43 -9.48 -4.62
C PHE A 128 4.66 -8.20 -4.31
N TYR A 129 3.40 -8.12 -4.75
CA TYR A 129 2.61 -6.92 -4.55
C TYR A 129 2.28 -6.67 -3.07
N THR A 130 1.95 -7.72 -2.31
CA THR A 130 1.58 -7.53 -0.89
C THR A 130 2.78 -7.30 0.02
N LYS A 131 3.87 -8.07 -0.13
CA LYS A 131 5.02 -8.02 0.80
C LYS A 131 6.13 -7.06 0.38
N LYS A 132 6.24 -6.73 -0.94
CA LYS A 132 7.31 -5.87 -1.43
C LYS A 132 6.83 -4.49 -1.89
N CYS A 133 5.58 -4.38 -2.34
CA CYS A 133 5.03 -3.14 -2.90
C CYS A 133 3.98 -2.47 -2.00
N GLY A 134 3.51 -3.14 -0.93
CA GLY A 134 2.57 -2.56 0.04
C GLY A 134 1.11 -2.54 -0.41
N PHE A 135 0.74 -3.41 -1.35
CA PHE A 135 -0.66 -3.61 -1.72
C PHE A 135 -1.36 -4.54 -0.75
N PHE A 136 -2.68 -4.44 -0.67
CA PHE A 136 -3.52 -5.39 0.05
C PHE A 136 -4.64 -5.91 -0.85
N PHE A 137 -5.07 -7.14 -0.59
CA PHE A 137 -6.16 -7.80 -1.31
C PHE A 137 -7.49 -7.10 -1.02
N VAL A 138 -8.30 -6.87 -2.07
CA VAL A 138 -9.63 -6.26 -1.94
C VAL A 138 -10.72 -7.29 -2.17
N LYS A 139 -10.69 -7.97 -3.33
CA LYS A 139 -11.72 -8.95 -3.71
C LYS A 139 -11.25 -9.84 -4.85
N ALA A 140 -11.92 -10.98 -5.01
CA ALA A 140 -11.84 -11.79 -6.20
C ALA A 140 -12.82 -11.28 -7.27
N ILE A 141 -12.41 -11.36 -8.53
CA ILE A 141 -13.21 -10.99 -9.70
C ILE A 141 -13.34 -12.24 -10.57
N GLY A 142 -14.58 -12.61 -10.93
CA GLY A 142 -14.85 -13.64 -11.92
C GLY A 142 -14.97 -13.05 -13.32
N HIS A 143 -14.40 -13.71 -14.31
CA HIS A 143 -14.47 -13.31 -15.71
C HIS A 143 -15.44 -14.17 -16.52
N PRO A 144 -16.05 -13.63 -17.58
CA PRO A 144 -17.02 -14.37 -18.41
C PRO A 144 -16.47 -15.66 -19.05
N ASN A 145 -15.14 -15.75 -19.23
CA ASN A 145 -14.44 -16.93 -19.73
C ASN A 145 -14.20 -18.03 -18.68
N GLY A 146 -14.72 -17.84 -17.45
CA GLY A 146 -14.51 -18.75 -16.31
C GLY A 146 -13.23 -18.53 -15.53
N GLY A 147 -12.35 -17.66 -15.98
CA GLY A 147 -11.16 -17.26 -15.23
C GLY A 147 -11.49 -16.40 -13.99
N ARG A 148 -10.55 -16.36 -13.05
CA ARG A 148 -10.64 -15.51 -11.84
C ARG A 148 -9.37 -14.71 -11.67
N SER A 149 -9.51 -13.53 -11.10
CA SER A 149 -8.40 -12.67 -10.74
C SER A 149 -8.62 -12.06 -9.35
N PHE A 150 -7.56 -11.53 -8.78
CA PHE A 150 -7.58 -10.80 -7.52
C PHE A 150 -7.28 -9.34 -7.76
N LEU A 151 -8.15 -8.48 -7.25
CA LEU A 151 -7.95 -7.05 -7.20
C LEU A 151 -7.15 -6.70 -5.95
N PHE A 152 -6.07 -5.98 -6.15
CA PHE A 152 -5.24 -5.43 -5.10
C PHE A 152 -5.31 -3.91 -5.11
N ARG A 153 -5.16 -3.31 -3.94
CA ARG A 153 -5.19 -1.87 -3.69
C ARG A 153 -4.00 -1.47 -2.85
N LYS A 154 -3.41 -0.31 -3.16
CA LYS A 154 -2.46 0.36 -2.28
C LYS A 154 -2.90 1.80 -2.12
N LEU A 155 -2.96 2.27 -0.89
CA LEU A 155 -3.14 3.69 -0.59
C LEU A 155 -1.77 4.32 -0.41
N ARG A 156 -1.53 5.44 -1.08
CA ARG A 156 -0.35 6.23 -0.80
C ARG A 156 -0.58 6.96 0.51
N CYS A 157 0.20 6.58 1.51
CA CYS A 157 0.22 7.37 2.73
C CYS A 157 0.93 8.70 2.43
N PRO A 158 0.29 9.86 2.59
CA PRO A 158 0.99 11.14 2.49
C PRO A 158 2.17 11.14 3.46
N GLN A 159 3.25 11.84 3.11
CA GLN A 159 4.45 11.92 3.97
C GLN A 159 4.16 12.44 5.38
N SER A 160 3.06 13.20 5.53
CA SER A 160 2.51 13.59 6.81
C SER A 160 0.98 13.60 6.76
N LEU A 161 0.34 12.88 7.67
CA LEU A 161 -1.11 12.97 7.89
C LEU A 161 -1.40 14.03 8.95
N SER A 162 -2.29 14.97 8.65
CA SER A 162 -2.84 15.88 9.68
C SER A 162 -3.83 15.11 10.57
N ILE A 163 -4.05 15.61 11.79
CA ILE A 163 -5.08 15.10 12.69
C ILE A 163 -6.44 15.09 12.00
N GLU A 164 -6.77 16.18 11.29
CA GLU A 164 -8.01 16.28 10.51
C GLU A 164 -8.14 15.14 9.49
N ARG A 165 -7.08 14.86 8.73
CA ARG A 165 -7.12 13.79 7.73
C ARG A 165 -7.26 12.40 8.36
N MET A 166 -6.59 12.14 9.48
CA MET A 166 -6.73 10.88 10.21
C MET A 166 -8.16 10.69 10.74
N MET A 167 -8.77 11.73 11.30
CA MET A 167 -10.17 11.70 11.76
C MET A 167 -11.16 11.50 10.60
N GLN A 168 -10.93 12.13 9.43
CA GLN A 168 -11.73 11.88 8.22
C GLN A 168 -11.62 10.41 7.75
N MET A 169 -10.43 9.83 7.78
CA MET A 169 -10.23 8.42 7.44
C MET A 169 -10.96 7.50 8.40
N GLN A 170 -10.93 7.80 9.69
CA GLN A 170 -11.68 7.03 10.71
C GLN A 170 -13.17 7.15 10.52
N THR A 171 -13.70 8.34 10.21
CA THR A 171 -15.11 8.55 9.85
C THR A 171 -15.51 7.70 8.64
N ALA A 172 -14.71 7.73 7.57
CA ALA A 172 -14.99 6.94 6.35
C ALA A 172 -14.96 5.42 6.61
N LEU A 173 -14.08 4.96 7.50
CA LEU A 173 -14.02 3.56 7.92
C LEU A 173 -15.31 3.16 8.66
N TRP A 174 -15.75 3.99 9.61
CA TRP A 174 -17.01 3.76 10.33
C TRP A 174 -18.21 3.79 9.38
N GLU A 175 -18.32 4.76 8.48
CA GLU A 175 -19.41 4.85 7.50
C GLU A 175 -19.50 3.58 6.63
N LYS A 176 -18.38 3.01 6.24
CA LYS A 176 -18.32 1.74 5.49
C LYS A 176 -18.93 0.57 6.27
N HIS A 177 -18.78 0.57 7.59
CA HIS A 177 -19.22 -0.53 8.47
C HIS A 177 -20.39 -0.17 9.37
N ARG A 178 -21.05 0.98 9.16
CA ARG A 178 -22.09 1.55 10.01
C ARG A 178 -23.24 0.60 10.35
N ASP A 179 -23.57 -0.33 9.45
CA ASP A 179 -24.66 -1.28 9.63
C ASP A 179 -24.33 -2.41 10.60
N SER A 180 -23.03 -2.63 10.90
CA SER A 180 -22.54 -3.67 11.80
C SER A 180 -21.79 -3.12 13.02
N TRP A 181 -21.34 -1.87 12.98
CA TRP A 181 -20.62 -1.24 14.08
C TRP A 181 -21.54 -0.40 14.95
N SER A 182 -21.14 -0.16 16.21
CA SER A 182 -21.86 0.71 17.14
C SER A 182 -22.06 2.11 16.54
N PRO A 183 -23.22 2.76 16.78
CA PRO A 183 -23.47 4.13 16.34
C PRO A 183 -22.36 5.10 16.77
N MET A 184 -22.10 6.14 15.96
CA MET A 184 -21.13 7.19 16.26
C MET A 184 -21.70 8.19 17.28
N GLU A 185 -21.92 7.71 18.50
CA GLU A 185 -22.59 8.43 19.59
C GLU A 185 -21.78 8.34 20.88
N PRO A 186 -21.87 9.36 21.79
CA PRO A 186 -21.12 9.41 23.03
C PRO A 186 -21.35 8.21 23.96
N GLU A 187 -22.54 7.63 23.93
CA GLU A 187 -22.92 6.45 24.73
C GLU A 187 -21.96 5.28 24.53
N TYR A 188 -21.45 5.11 23.31
CA TYR A 188 -20.54 4.02 22.95
C TYR A 188 -19.06 4.39 23.13
N GLY A 189 -18.75 5.67 23.37
CA GLY A 189 -17.36 6.15 23.42
C GLY A 189 -16.49 5.46 24.47
N LYS A 190 -17.08 5.08 25.63
CA LYS A 190 -16.37 4.35 26.69
C LYS A 190 -15.79 3.01 26.21
N ASN A 191 -16.47 2.31 25.29
CA ASN A 191 -15.99 1.02 24.78
C ASN A 191 -14.72 1.20 23.96
N PHE A 192 -14.62 2.29 23.21
CA PHE A 192 -13.44 2.59 22.38
C PHE A 192 -12.22 2.98 23.22
N ILE A 193 -12.42 3.60 24.36
CA ILE A 193 -11.35 3.79 25.35
C ILE A 193 -10.90 2.44 25.93
N LEU A 194 -11.80 1.51 26.23
CA LEU A 194 -11.43 0.19 26.73
C LEU A 194 -10.67 -0.62 25.69
N TRP A 195 -11.13 -0.65 24.44
CA TRP A 195 -10.41 -1.30 23.34
C TRP A 195 -9.05 -0.66 23.08
N MET A 196 -8.95 0.67 23.13
CA MET A 196 -7.64 1.33 23.07
C MET A 196 -6.68 0.83 24.16
N MET A 197 -7.18 0.54 25.37
CA MET A 197 -6.34 -0.02 26.44
C MET A 197 -5.93 -1.47 26.16
N GLU A 198 -6.72 -2.25 25.45
CA GLU A 198 -6.35 -3.58 24.96
C GLU A 198 -5.16 -3.48 24.00
N GLU A 199 -5.22 -2.58 22.99
CA GLU A 199 -4.12 -2.35 22.04
C GLU A 199 -2.85 -1.82 22.75
N VAL A 200 -3.00 -0.95 23.76
CA VAL A 200 -1.86 -0.55 24.62
C VAL A 200 -1.25 -1.77 25.31
N GLY A 201 -2.08 -2.73 25.71
CA GLY A 201 -1.61 -4.00 26.28
C GLY A 201 -0.79 -4.82 25.27
N GLU A 202 -1.17 -4.83 23.99
CA GLU A 202 -0.44 -5.51 22.91
C GLU A 202 0.90 -4.83 22.63
N VAL A 203 0.93 -3.52 22.57
CA VAL A 203 2.19 -2.74 22.52
C VAL A 203 3.13 -3.11 23.68
N ILE A 204 2.60 -3.17 24.91
CA ILE A 204 3.37 -3.56 26.12
C ILE A 204 3.86 -5.00 25.99
N ALA A 205 3.05 -5.91 25.45
CA ALA A 205 3.43 -7.31 25.27
C ALA A 205 4.61 -7.45 24.30
N ILE A 206 4.64 -6.68 23.21
CA ILE A 206 5.77 -6.66 22.28
C ILE A 206 7.02 -6.14 22.99
N ILE A 207 6.93 -5.02 23.72
CA ILE A 207 8.06 -4.46 24.46
C ILE A 207 8.64 -5.49 25.46
N LYS A 208 7.77 -6.20 26.19
CA LYS A 208 8.20 -7.20 27.17
C LYS A 208 8.82 -8.45 26.55
N LYS A 209 8.28 -8.91 25.40
CA LYS A 209 8.69 -10.18 24.75
C LYS A 209 9.92 -10.01 23.86
N LYS A 210 10.05 -8.86 23.19
CA LYS A 210 11.07 -8.62 22.17
C LYS A 210 12.17 -7.68 22.66
N GLY A 211 11.86 -6.78 23.57
CA GLY A 211 12.80 -5.77 24.03
C GLY A 211 13.06 -4.65 23.03
N SER A 212 13.75 -3.62 23.51
CA SER A 212 14.02 -2.42 22.70
C SER A 212 14.95 -2.69 21.53
N GLU A 213 15.87 -3.64 21.66
CA GLU A 213 16.84 -3.95 20.60
C GLU A 213 16.17 -4.57 19.38
N ASP A 214 15.33 -5.60 19.58
CA ASP A 214 14.59 -6.24 18.50
C ASP A 214 13.63 -5.25 17.81
N ILE A 215 12.92 -4.41 18.59
CA ILE A 215 12.03 -3.38 18.05
C ILE A 215 12.78 -2.40 17.14
N MET A 216 14.03 -2.08 17.46
CA MET A 216 14.82 -1.11 16.69
C MET A 216 15.58 -1.73 15.52
N GLN A 217 15.90 -3.03 15.55
CA GLN A 217 16.80 -3.66 14.58
C GLN A 217 16.11 -4.70 13.70
N ASP A 218 15.05 -5.39 14.18
CA ASP A 218 14.31 -6.38 13.40
C ASP A 218 13.12 -5.71 12.67
N PRO A 219 13.14 -5.65 11.32
CA PRO A 219 12.06 -5.02 10.55
C PRO A 219 10.68 -5.64 10.77
N ALA A 220 10.60 -6.96 11.05
CA ALA A 220 9.32 -7.64 11.26
C ALA A 220 8.75 -7.28 12.64
N VAL A 221 9.58 -7.26 13.67
CA VAL A 221 9.20 -6.82 15.02
C VAL A 221 8.81 -5.34 15.01
N ARG A 222 9.60 -4.52 14.31
CA ARG A 222 9.30 -3.09 14.14
C ARG A 222 7.96 -2.86 13.45
N SER A 223 7.67 -3.59 12.38
CA SER A 223 6.40 -3.47 11.64
C SER A 223 5.21 -3.79 12.54
N HIS A 224 5.28 -4.89 13.28
CA HIS A 224 4.21 -5.29 14.20
C HIS A 224 4.04 -4.27 15.34
N PHE A 225 5.12 -3.79 15.93
CA PHE A 225 5.07 -2.77 16.97
C PHE A 225 4.42 -1.46 16.49
N VAL A 226 4.71 -1.03 15.25
CA VAL A 226 4.10 0.17 14.66
C VAL A 226 2.63 -0.06 14.31
N GLU A 227 2.25 -1.28 13.92
CA GLU A 227 0.86 -1.68 13.67
C GLU A 227 0.02 -1.52 14.93
N GLU A 228 0.44 -2.08 16.06
CA GLU A 228 -0.28 -1.94 17.35
C GLU A 228 -0.37 -0.49 17.84
N LEU A 229 0.68 0.30 17.65
CA LEU A 229 0.61 1.74 17.92
C LEU A 229 -0.38 2.47 17.01
N SER A 230 -0.55 2.00 15.79
CA SER A 230 -1.56 2.53 14.87
C SER A 230 -2.98 2.23 15.34
N ASP A 231 -3.23 1.02 15.87
CA ASP A 231 -4.54 0.64 16.40
C ASP A 231 -4.90 1.45 17.64
N VAL A 232 -3.96 1.69 18.56
CA VAL A 232 -4.13 2.65 19.66
C VAL A 232 -4.57 4.02 19.14
N LEU A 233 -3.92 4.51 18.07
CA LEU A 233 -4.23 5.82 17.49
C LEU A 233 -5.61 5.83 16.80
N MET A 234 -6.00 4.73 16.14
CA MET A 234 -7.31 4.60 15.49
C MET A 234 -8.44 4.62 16.52
N TYR A 235 -8.34 3.88 17.62
CA TYR A 235 -9.33 3.93 18.72
C TYR A 235 -9.35 5.30 19.42
N TYR A 236 -8.22 5.97 19.53
CA TYR A 236 -8.15 7.33 20.04
C TYR A 236 -8.98 8.29 19.17
N PHE A 237 -8.81 8.27 17.85
CA PHE A 237 -9.58 9.13 16.94
C PHE A 237 -11.06 8.74 16.92
N ASP A 238 -11.40 7.47 16.97
CA ASP A 238 -12.81 7.03 17.09
C ASP A 238 -13.45 7.60 18.37
N THR A 239 -12.72 7.57 19.48
CA THR A 239 -13.18 8.19 20.73
C THR A 239 -13.44 9.69 20.57
N LEU A 240 -12.51 10.43 19.94
CA LEU A 240 -12.69 11.87 19.71
C LEU A 240 -13.98 12.13 18.90
N LEU A 241 -14.19 11.36 17.81
CA LEU A 241 -15.35 11.49 16.94
C LEU A 241 -16.66 11.23 17.70
N ARG A 242 -16.72 10.20 18.54
CA ARG A 242 -17.93 9.87 19.33
C ARG A 242 -18.30 10.94 20.35
N TYR A 243 -17.32 11.60 20.93
CA TYR A 243 -17.53 12.72 21.83
C TYR A 243 -17.62 14.08 21.13
N GLY A 244 -17.62 14.10 19.79
CA GLY A 244 -17.75 15.33 19.00
C GLY A 244 -16.54 16.27 19.11
N VAL A 245 -15.39 15.77 19.55
CA VAL A 245 -14.15 16.56 19.63
C VAL A 245 -13.64 16.81 18.23
N THR A 246 -13.48 18.07 17.86
CA THR A 246 -13.00 18.48 16.54
C THR A 246 -11.46 18.42 16.43
N PRO A 247 -10.92 18.31 15.19
CA PRO A 247 -9.49 18.43 14.96
C PRO A 247 -8.87 19.73 15.50
N GLN A 248 -9.64 20.81 15.45
CA GLN A 248 -9.21 22.12 15.95
C GLN A 248 -9.09 22.10 17.49
N GLU A 249 -10.11 21.63 18.19
CA GLU A 249 -10.12 21.56 19.66
C GLU A 249 -8.96 20.74 20.20
N ILE A 250 -8.70 19.54 19.67
CA ILE A 250 -7.60 18.70 20.14
C ILE A 250 -6.23 19.32 19.82
N SER A 251 -6.09 19.99 18.67
CA SER A 251 -4.84 20.67 18.31
C SER A 251 -4.55 21.85 19.21
N GLU A 252 -5.54 22.67 19.51
CA GLU A 252 -5.41 23.81 20.44
C GLU A 252 -5.10 23.35 21.85
N ALA A 253 -5.79 22.31 22.33
CA ALA A 253 -5.53 21.71 23.63
C ALA A 253 -4.09 21.16 23.74
N TYR A 254 -3.62 20.47 22.69
CA TYR A 254 -2.25 19.96 22.61
C TYR A 254 -1.22 21.09 22.67
N CYS A 255 -1.37 22.14 21.85
CA CYS A 255 -0.47 23.29 21.83
C CYS A 255 -0.43 24.01 23.19
N ALA A 256 -1.61 24.25 23.78
CA ALA A 256 -1.69 24.87 25.10
C ALA A 256 -1.05 24.01 26.20
N LYS A 257 -1.24 22.70 26.16
CA LYS A 257 -0.60 21.75 27.10
C LYS A 257 0.90 21.71 26.90
N HIS A 258 1.37 21.63 25.65
CA HIS A 258 2.78 21.65 25.31
C HIS A 258 3.47 22.94 25.85
N SER A 259 2.89 24.11 25.58
CA SER A 259 3.45 25.39 26.05
C SER A 259 3.54 25.46 27.58
N ARG A 260 2.51 24.96 28.29
CA ARG A 260 2.56 24.86 29.75
C ARG A 260 3.67 23.93 30.23
N ASN A 261 3.85 22.78 29.58
CA ASN A 261 4.87 21.81 29.95
C ASN A 261 6.30 22.32 29.68
N MET A 262 6.50 23.10 28.60
CA MET A 262 7.78 23.75 28.31
C MET A 262 8.18 24.78 29.36
N GLY A 263 7.19 25.41 30.04
CA GLY A 263 7.42 26.36 31.12
C GLY A 263 7.52 25.74 32.52
N ARG A 264 7.34 24.40 32.64
CA ARG A 264 7.38 23.72 33.96
C ARG A 264 8.80 23.43 34.40
N ASP A 265 9.06 23.70 35.72
CA ASP A 265 10.24 23.23 36.42
C ASP A 265 9.94 21.86 37.06
N TYR A 266 10.14 20.81 36.30
CA TYR A 266 9.87 19.42 36.74
C TYR A 266 10.76 19.00 37.94
N GLU A 267 11.99 19.52 38.06
CA GLU A 267 12.85 19.22 39.18
C GLU A 267 12.27 19.77 40.49
N LYS A 268 11.74 20.99 40.45
CA LYS A 268 11.13 21.64 41.59
C LYS A 268 9.80 21.00 42.00
N GLU A 269 9.00 20.55 41.00
CA GLU A 269 7.75 19.83 41.23
C GLU A 269 8.01 18.44 41.82
N TYR A 270 9.00 17.71 41.33
CA TYR A 270 9.38 16.37 41.83
C TYR A 270 9.89 16.41 43.28
N ARG A 271 10.69 17.43 43.66
CA ARG A 271 11.16 17.64 45.00
C ARG A 271 10.07 18.01 46.04
N LYS A 272 8.88 18.41 45.58
CA LYS A 272 7.73 18.70 46.45
C LYS A 272 6.87 17.48 46.73
N LEU A 273 7.01 16.41 45.93
CA LEU A 273 6.24 15.16 46.05
C LEU A 273 6.99 14.06 46.80
N HIS A 274 8.26 14.28 47.08
CA HIS A 274 9.17 13.43 47.88
C HIS A 274 9.90 14.25 48.94
#